data_05a69ac96e640b79546c223a68218140
#
_entry.id   05a69ac96e640b79546c223a68218140
#
_cell.length_a   1.000
_cell.length_b   1.000
_cell.length_c   1.000
_cell.angle_alpha   90.00
_cell.angle_beta   90.00
_cell.angle_gamma   90.00
#
_symmetry.space_group_name_H-M   'P 1'
#
loop_
_entity.id
_entity.type
_entity.pdbx_description
1 polymer ?
#
loop_
_entity_poly.entity_id
_entity_poly.type
_entity_poly.pdbx_seq_one_letter_code
_entity_poly.pdbx_strand_id
1 'polypeptide(L)'
;MFLSPIGRLTSVCLIVTVLAMSLAMSQARADIGAYVLIDASSGAVIDQENATRKWYPASLTKLMTAYVTFKAIREGRASLDSAVVQSKNSAAEPPSKMGFKVGTRFTVDTALKIILIKSANDVAVALGESIGGSEAGFIAMMNAEARRLGMTNTRFYNPHGLPDNRQVTTARDLAILALALRRDFPESRNYYDHPGIRFGKKTLRSANREFLLRVPGANGMKTGYICNSGYNVAASATRGNKTLIAIILGAGSGLERTAFARQLFDEGFRKRGGRSITSLSGTSGNPPADGYCRRNKSPGPKGYMARFDMEKEKQGGFLFFAKANKSDEDKLDDSGFKLSNGKPDWAKILDRTLGPRRIAYRPLDVGLGNPKGSPSVSPGTVPAGAASEAVAAIAGEDIAAEDVPIPVANPVRRAENKIRAKMQLTADAKAAGAIPQGGEAAPRPGAAVELSKTSPGSIFRKGLDFTVPVPAPSPRK
;
A
#
# COMPACT_ATOMS: atom_id res chain seq x y z
N MET A 1 50.08 40.52 26.15
CA MET A 1 49.13 40.00 27.13
C MET A 1 48.91 38.50 26.84
N PHE A 2 49.72 37.60 27.44
CA PHE A 2 49.72 36.17 27.18
C PHE A 2 48.68 35.52 28.09
N LEU A 3 47.65 34.91 27.52
CA LEU A 3 46.69 34.09 28.24
C LEU A 3 47.43 32.92 28.91
N SER A 4 47.21 32.71 30.19
CA SER A 4 47.81 31.63 30.95
C SER A 4 47.46 30.25 30.37
N PRO A 5 48.30 29.22 30.46
CA PRO A 5 48.06 27.89 29.92
C PRO A 5 46.74 27.27 30.39
N ILE A 6 46.27 27.61 31.59
CA ILE A 6 44.99 27.16 32.19
C ILE A 6 43.78 27.75 31.39
N GLY A 7 43.85 29.02 30.95
CA GLY A 7 42.78 29.63 30.15
C GLY A 7 42.65 29.04 28.74
N ARG A 8 43.73 28.48 28.17
CA ARG A 8 43.69 27.78 26.86
C ARG A 8 43.08 26.38 26.99
N LEU A 9 43.37 25.70 28.08
CA LEU A 9 42.82 24.34 28.36
C LEU A 9 41.29 24.41 28.56
N THR A 10 40.79 25.37 29.31
CA THR A 10 39.37 25.56 29.59
C THR A 10 38.61 25.97 28.31
N SER A 11 39.19 26.80 27.42
CA SER A 11 38.57 27.15 26.14
C SER A 11 38.50 25.97 25.18
N VAL A 12 39.53 25.12 25.11
CA VAL A 12 39.53 23.92 24.28
C VAL A 12 38.48 22.88 24.77
N CYS A 13 38.41 22.68 26.09
CA CYS A 13 37.37 21.78 26.67
C CYS A 13 35.95 22.31 26.38
N LEU A 14 35.71 23.60 26.46
CA LEU A 14 34.40 24.21 26.15
C LEU A 14 34.01 24.03 24.67
N ILE A 15 34.95 24.22 23.77
CA ILE A 15 34.75 24.05 22.33
C ILE A 15 34.48 22.55 21.99
N VAL A 16 35.22 21.63 22.59
CA VAL A 16 35.02 20.20 22.39
C VAL A 16 33.68 19.72 22.95
N THR A 17 33.25 20.24 24.12
CA THR A 17 31.92 19.94 24.68
C THR A 17 30.79 20.53 23.84
N VAL A 18 30.92 21.72 23.32
CA VAL A 18 29.91 22.31 22.42
C VAL A 18 29.87 21.57 21.08
N LEU A 19 31.02 21.16 20.54
CA LEU A 19 31.09 20.33 19.32
C LEU A 19 30.52 18.93 19.54
N ALA A 20 30.79 18.30 20.70
CA ALA A 20 30.23 17.01 21.08
C ALA A 20 28.72 17.07 21.33
N MET A 21 28.20 18.16 21.91
CA MET A 21 26.77 18.41 22.05
C MET A 21 26.09 18.63 20.72
N SER A 22 26.73 19.28 19.74
CA SER A 22 26.17 19.46 18.39
C SER A 22 26.13 18.16 17.57
N LEU A 23 27.04 17.21 17.83
CA LEU A 23 27.05 15.87 17.22
C LEU A 23 26.03 14.91 17.84
N ALA A 24 25.56 15.16 19.07
CA ALA A 24 24.59 14.34 19.77
C ALA A 24 23.13 14.65 19.41
N MET A 25 22.86 15.65 18.59
CA MET A 25 21.52 15.92 18.06
C MET A 25 21.20 14.98 16.90
N SER A 26 21.11 13.68 17.18
CA SER A 26 20.48 12.76 16.24
C SER A 26 19.01 13.13 16.12
N GLN A 27 18.68 13.71 14.99
CA GLN A 27 17.31 14.06 14.61
C GLN A 27 16.46 12.80 14.61
N ALA A 28 15.50 12.72 15.51
CA ALA A 28 14.54 11.65 15.48
C ALA A 28 13.51 11.94 14.41
N ARG A 29 13.75 11.37 13.26
CA ARG A 29 12.75 11.25 12.19
C ARG A 29 11.59 10.37 12.66
N ALA A 30 10.39 10.59 12.06
CA ALA A 30 9.33 9.59 12.08
C ALA A 30 9.94 8.21 11.78
N ASP A 31 9.47 7.17 12.45
CA ASP A 31 10.02 5.81 12.29
C ASP A 31 9.58 5.21 10.95
N ILE A 32 10.03 5.84 9.87
CA ILE A 32 9.79 5.45 8.48
C ILE A 32 10.86 4.46 8.06
N GLY A 33 10.45 3.31 7.56
CA GLY A 33 11.37 2.24 7.19
C GLY A 33 12.28 2.56 6.00
N ALA A 34 11.74 3.24 4.98
CA ALA A 34 12.47 3.73 3.81
C ALA A 34 11.66 4.78 3.07
N TYR A 35 12.33 5.75 2.43
CA TYR A 35 11.64 6.67 1.53
C TYR A 35 12.57 7.25 0.47
N VAL A 36 11.97 7.81 -0.57
CA VAL A 36 12.63 8.66 -1.56
C VAL A 36 11.67 9.73 -2.06
N LEU A 37 12.17 10.94 -2.23
CA LEU A 37 11.49 12.05 -2.88
C LEU A 37 12.27 12.43 -4.13
N ILE A 38 11.60 12.50 -5.27
CA ILE A 38 12.19 12.81 -6.56
C ILE A 38 11.44 13.91 -7.29
N ASP A 39 12.16 14.61 -8.16
CA ASP A 39 11.57 15.48 -9.19
C ASP A 39 11.04 14.59 -10.34
N ALA A 40 9.77 14.75 -10.69
CA ALA A 40 9.10 13.90 -11.69
C ALA A 40 9.51 14.21 -13.13
N SER A 41 10.14 15.36 -13.39
CA SER A 41 10.58 15.74 -14.73
C SER A 41 11.98 15.20 -15.05
N SER A 42 12.89 15.26 -14.08
CA SER A 42 14.29 14.88 -14.25
C SER A 42 14.64 13.52 -13.65
N GLY A 43 13.80 12.97 -12.77
CA GLY A 43 14.13 11.80 -11.97
C GLY A 43 15.21 12.06 -10.90
N ALA A 44 15.55 13.34 -10.65
CA ALA A 44 16.56 13.71 -9.68
C ALA A 44 16.07 13.48 -8.25
N VAL A 45 16.89 12.84 -7.42
CA VAL A 45 16.62 12.60 -6.00
C VAL A 45 16.78 13.91 -5.24
N ILE A 46 15.75 14.31 -4.51
CA ILE A 46 15.71 15.50 -3.67
C ILE A 46 16.06 15.14 -2.22
N ASP A 47 15.50 14.02 -1.76
CA ASP A 47 15.72 13.51 -0.41
C ASP A 47 15.49 12.00 -0.37
N GLN A 48 16.19 11.27 0.51
CA GLN A 48 16.00 9.84 0.63
C GLN A 48 16.58 9.28 1.92
N GLU A 49 16.01 8.17 2.37
CA GLU A 49 16.59 7.34 3.41
C GLU A 49 16.28 5.87 3.13
N ASN A 50 17.32 5.03 3.18
CA ASN A 50 17.19 3.59 2.90
C ASN A 50 16.48 3.28 1.56
N ALA A 51 16.61 4.15 0.54
CA ALA A 51 15.83 4.06 -0.70
C ALA A 51 16.01 2.73 -1.44
N THR A 52 17.14 2.05 -1.26
CA THR A 52 17.47 0.75 -1.86
C THR A 52 17.22 -0.44 -0.93
N ARG A 53 16.71 -0.22 0.28
CA ARG A 53 16.35 -1.31 1.21
C ARG A 53 15.17 -2.09 0.66
N LYS A 54 15.29 -3.40 0.61
CA LYS A 54 14.17 -4.28 0.25
C LYS A 54 13.02 -4.12 1.23
N TRP A 55 11.81 -4.07 0.71
CA TRP A 55 10.57 -3.88 1.46
C TRP A 55 9.42 -4.66 0.84
N TYR A 56 8.34 -4.87 1.57
CA TYR A 56 7.12 -5.45 1.02
C TYR A 56 6.26 -4.35 0.38
N PRO A 57 5.92 -4.45 -0.92
CA PRO A 57 5.17 -3.41 -1.63
C PRO A 57 3.75 -3.24 -1.11
N ALA A 58 3.15 -4.29 -0.56
CA ALA A 58 1.71 -4.33 -0.29
C ALA A 58 0.93 -3.89 -1.55
N SER A 59 -0.18 -3.17 -1.41
CA SER A 59 -0.98 -2.74 -2.57
C SER A 59 -0.34 -1.69 -3.48
N LEU A 60 0.90 -1.24 -3.24
CA LEU A 60 1.66 -0.49 -4.26
C LEU A 60 1.96 -1.36 -5.49
N THR A 61 1.94 -2.69 -5.35
CA THR A 61 1.96 -3.68 -6.45
C THR A 61 0.97 -3.33 -7.56
N LYS A 62 -0.22 -2.80 -7.21
CA LYS A 62 -1.25 -2.44 -8.18
C LYS A 62 -0.86 -1.31 -9.14
N LEU A 63 0.22 -0.56 -8.85
CA LEU A 63 0.82 0.35 -9.82
C LEU A 63 1.45 -0.40 -10.99
N MET A 64 2.12 -1.54 -10.74
CA MET A 64 2.63 -2.40 -11.82
C MET A 64 1.48 -3.10 -12.56
N THR A 65 0.44 -3.53 -11.86
CA THR A 65 -0.78 -4.08 -12.49
C THR A 65 -1.38 -3.07 -13.46
N ALA A 66 -1.51 -1.80 -13.06
CA ALA A 66 -1.98 -0.74 -13.93
C ALA A 66 -1.01 -0.48 -15.09
N TYR A 67 0.30 -0.42 -14.83
CA TYR A 67 1.33 -0.20 -15.84
C TYR A 67 1.26 -1.24 -16.97
N VAL A 68 1.24 -2.53 -16.62
CA VAL A 68 1.14 -3.63 -17.58
C VAL A 68 -0.18 -3.57 -18.35
N THR A 69 -1.28 -3.20 -17.68
CA THR A 69 -2.59 -3.03 -18.34
C THR A 69 -2.57 -1.88 -19.34
N PHE A 70 -2.05 -0.70 -18.99
CA PHE A 70 -1.92 0.43 -19.92
C PHE A 70 -1.01 0.08 -21.09
N LYS A 71 0.07 -0.68 -20.83
CA LYS A 71 0.95 -1.17 -21.89
C LYS A 71 0.20 -2.10 -22.85
N ALA A 72 -0.59 -3.04 -22.34
CA ALA A 72 -1.42 -3.91 -23.17
C ALA A 72 -2.42 -3.14 -24.02
N ILE A 73 -3.00 -2.06 -23.49
CA ILE A 73 -3.88 -1.16 -24.23
C ILE A 73 -3.12 -0.45 -25.36
N ARG A 74 -1.94 0.11 -25.09
CA ARG A 74 -1.11 0.79 -26.08
C ARG A 74 -0.65 -0.14 -27.20
N GLU A 75 -0.41 -1.41 -26.88
CA GLU A 75 -0.04 -2.45 -27.84
C GLU A 75 -1.25 -3.03 -28.61
N GLY A 76 -2.45 -2.53 -28.39
CA GLY A 76 -3.67 -3.00 -29.06
C GLY A 76 -4.15 -4.38 -28.60
N ARG A 77 -3.53 -4.98 -27.58
CA ARG A 77 -3.92 -6.29 -27.00
C ARG A 77 -5.18 -6.21 -26.15
N ALA A 78 -5.52 -5.02 -25.68
CA ALA A 78 -6.74 -4.72 -24.95
C ALA A 78 -7.20 -3.29 -25.27
N SER A 79 -8.42 -2.96 -24.83
CA SER A 79 -8.95 -1.59 -24.84
C SER A 79 -9.57 -1.27 -23.48
N LEU A 80 -9.90 -0.01 -23.23
CA LEU A 80 -10.61 0.39 -22.01
C LEU A 80 -11.99 -0.31 -21.90
N ASP A 81 -12.63 -0.63 -23.04
CA ASP A 81 -13.90 -1.33 -23.10
C ASP A 81 -13.77 -2.86 -23.06
N SER A 82 -12.56 -3.41 -23.13
CA SER A 82 -12.36 -4.86 -23.07
C SER A 82 -12.95 -5.46 -21.80
N ALA A 83 -13.54 -6.66 -21.93
CA ALA A 83 -14.19 -7.33 -20.82
C ALA A 83 -13.17 -7.92 -19.83
N VAL A 84 -13.38 -7.62 -18.55
CA VAL A 84 -12.78 -8.30 -17.41
C VAL A 84 -13.85 -9.16 -16.76
N VAL A 85 -13.54 -10.41 -16.42
CA VAL A 85 -14.49 -11.37 -15.85
C VAL A 85 -14.05 -11.78 -14.46
N GLN A 86 -14.95 -11.64 -13.49
CA GLN A 86 -14.72 -12.14 -12.14
C GLN A 86 -14.67 -13.67 -12.17
N SER A 87 -13.49 -14.24 -12.06
CA SER A 87 -13.26 -15.70 -12.00
C SER A 87 -13.54 -16.28 -10.62
N LYS A 88 -13.57 -17.60 -10.49
CA LYS A 88 -13.59 -18.28 -9.18
C LYS A 88 -12.32 -17.96 -8.37
N ASN A 89 -11.15 -17.91 -9.04
CA ASN A 89 -9.88 -17.58 -8.42
C ASN A 89 -9.89 -16.15 -7.87
N SER A 90 -10.22 -15.18 -8.70
CA SER A 90 -10.27 -13.78 -8.29
C SER A 90 -11.31 -13.51 -7.19
N ALA A 91 -12.50 -14.14 -7.24
CA ALA A 91 -13.53 -13.99 -6.22
C ALA A 91 -13.12 -14.56 -4.84
N ALA A 92 -12.16 -15.49 -4.81
CA ALA A 92 -11.65 -16.07 -3.57
C ALA A 92 -10.69 -15.15 -2.81
N GLU A 93 -10.23 -14.04 -3.44
CA GLU A 93 -9.28 -13.13 -2.80
C GLU A 93 -9.82 -12.51 -1.51
N PRO A 94 -8.98 -12.40 -0.45
CA PRO A 94 -9.37 -11.75 0.79
C PRO A 94 -9.51 -10.22 0.61
N PRO A 95 -10.22 -9.54 1.52
CA PRO A 95 -10.36 -8.08 1.49
C PRO A 95 -9.00 -7.34 1.51
N SER A 96 -8.91 -6.11 0.92
CA SER A 96 -10.01 -5.30 0.33
C SER A 96 -10.50 -5.86 -1.01
N LYS A 97 -11.80 -5.94 -1.20
CA LYS A 97 -12.41 -6.46 -2.45
C LYS A 97 -13.73 -5.76 -2.77
N MET A 98 -14.20 -5.89 -4.02
CA MET A 98 -15.53 -5.46 -4.43
C MET A 98 -16.58 -6.52 -4.09
N GLY A 99 -16.21 -7.80 -4.16
CA GLY A 99 -17.10 -8.92 -3.89
C GLY A 99 -18.10 -9.15 -5.02
N PHE A 100 -17.69 -8.92 -6.26
CA PHE A 100 -18.51 -9.28 -7.42
C PHE A 100 -18.75 -10.77 -7.49
N LYS A 101 -19.93 -11.17 -7.98
CA LYS A 101 -20.26 -12.57 -8.22
C LYS A 101 -19.38 -13.14 -9.32
N VAL A 102 -19.03 -14.41 -9.23
CA VAL A 102 -18.35 -15.16 -10.31
C VAL A 102 -19.16 -15.01 -11.60
N GLY A 103 -18.47 -14.72 -12.73
CA GLY A 103 -19.07 -14.44 -14.01
C GLY A 103 -19.46 -12.97 -14.23
N THR A 104 -19.42 -12.11 -13.20
CA THR A 104 -19.65 -10.67 -13.42
C THR A 104 -18.65 -10.13 -14.41
N ARG A 105 -19.14 -9.42 -15.43
CA ARG A 105 -18.34 -8.76 -16.48
C ARG A 105 -18.30 -7.26 -16.23
N PHE A 106 -17.13 -6.66 -16.37
CA PHE A 106 -16.92 -5.21 -16.27
C PHE A 106 -15.77 -4.81 -17.19
N THR A 107 -15.63 -3.50 -17.44
CA THR A 107 -14.61 -3.02 -18.38
C THR A 107 -13.22 -2.93 -17.72
N VAL A 108 -12.16 -2.92 -18.53
CA VAL A 108 -10.79 -2.62 -18.10
C VAL A 108 -10.73 -1.23 -17.45
N ASP A 109 -11.44 -0.23 -18.00
CA ASP A 109 -11.58 1.10 -17.41
C ASP A 109 -12.10 1.05 -15.98
N THR A 110 -13.20 0.31 -15.77
CA THR A 110 -13.78 0.08 -14.43
C THR A 110 -12.78 -0.61 -13.49
N ALA A 111 -12.09 -1.64 -13.99
CA ALA A 111 -11.09 -2.37 -13.21
C ALA A 111 -9.96 -1.45 -12.74
N LEU A 112 -9.39 -0.62 -13.64
CA LEU A 112 -8.33 0.33 -13.34
C LEU A 112 -8.75 1.35 -12.26
N LYS A 113 -9.96 1.93 -12.38
CA LYS A 113 -10.53 2.84 -11.36
C LYS A 113 -10.64 2.16 -10.00
N ILE A 114 -11.17 0.95 -9.98
CA ILE A 114 -11.36 0.19 -8.73
C ILE A 114 -10.01 -0.18 -8.09
N ILE A 115 -9.04 -0.71 -8.84
CA ILE A 115 -7.76 -1.14 -8.25
C ILE A 115 -6.92 0.02 -7.75
N LEU A 116 -6.95 1.17 -8.41
CA LEU A 116 -6.13 2.33 -8.05
C LEU A 116 -6.77 3.16 -6.92
N ILE A 117 -8.09 3.30 -6.89
CA ILE A 117 -8.79 4.13 -5.90
C ILE A 117 -9.21 3.31 -4.67
N LYS A 118 -9.97 2.21 -4.87
CA LYS A 118 -10.50 1.35 -3.80
C LYS A 118 -9.50 0.29 -3.36
N SER A 119 -8.55 -0.07 -4.25
CA SER A 119 -7.52 -1.09 -3.96
C SER A 119 -8.05 -2.53 -3.85
N ALA A 120 -9.07 -2.90 -4.62
CA ALA A 120 -9.69 -4.21 -4.57
C ALA A 120 -8.74 -5.32 -5.09
N ASN A 121 -8.56 -6.39 -4.32
CA ASN A 121 -7.67 -7.51 -4.65
C ASN A 121 -8.29 -8.43 -5.69
N ASP A 122 -9.57 -8.76 -5.50
CA ASP A 122 -10.37 -9.58 -6.43
C ASP A 122 -10.37 -9.00 -7.86
N VAL A 123 -10.54 -7.68 -7.98
CA VAL A 123 -10.52 -7.00 -9.29
C VAL A 123 -9.10 -6.97 -9.87
N ALA A 124 -8.05 -6.87 -9.04
CA ALA A 124 -6.68 -6.91 -9.54
C ALA A 124 -6.31 -8.29 -10.13
N VAL A 125 -6.76 -9.37 -9.51
CA VAL A 125 -6.59 -10.73 -10.06
C VAL A 125 -7.42 -10.89 -11.34
N ALA A 126 -8.72 -10.53 -11.33
CA ALA A 126 -9.57 -10.64 -12.51
C ALA A 126 -9.02 -9.85 -13.71
N LEU A 127 -8.49 -8.63 -13.47
CA LEU A 127 -7.83 -7.84 -14.50
C LEU A 127 -6.55 -8.53 -15.00
N GLY A 128 -5.73 -9.04 -14.09
CA GLY A 128 -4.51 -9.76 -14.44
C GLY A 128 -4.81 -11.00 -15.30
N GLU A 129 -5.78 -11.81 -14.90
CA GLU A 129 -6.23 -12.97 -15.68
C GLU A 129 -6.72 -12.59 -17.08
N SER A 130 -7.47 -11.47 -17.19
CA SER A 130 -8.01 -11.00 -18.46
C SER A 130 -6.93 -10.44 -19.41
N ILE A 131 -5.86 -9.83 -18.88
CA ILE A 131 -4.76 -9.25 -19.68
C ILE A 131 -3.67 -10.28 -19.98
N GLY A 132 -3.37 -11.16 -19.03
CA GLY A 132 -2.27 -12.14 -19.11
C GLY A 132 -2.71 -13.55 -19.51
N GLY A 133 -4.01 -13.79 -19.76
CA GLY A 133 -4.58 -15.11 -20.01
C GLY A 133 -4.67 -16.00 -18.74
N SER A 134 -3.87 -15.68 -17.75
CA SER A 134 -3.88 -16.30 -16.42
C SER A 134 -3.18 -15.39 -15.41
N GLU A 135 -3.40 -15.59 -14.11
CA GLU A 135 -2.66 -14.87 -13.07
C GLU A 135 -1.15 -15.07 -13.22
N ALA A 136 -0.69 -16.30 -13.48
CA ALA A 136 0.71 -16.63 -13.68
C ALA A 136 1.31 -15.91 -14.91
N GLY A 137 0.60 -15.92 -16.04
CA GLY A 137 1.00 -15.19 -17.25
C GLY A 137 1.12 -13.69 -16.99
N PHE A 138 0.19 -13.12 -16.23
CA PHE A 138 0.24 -11.71 -15.87
C PHE A 138 1.42 -11.38 -14.93
N ILE A 139 1.72 -12.23 -13.96
CA ILE A 139 2.87 -12.08 -13.07
C ILE A 139 4.19 -12.12 -13.89
N ALA A 140 4.27 -13.00 -14.88
CA ALA A 140 5.42 -13.04 -15.78
C ALA A 140 5.59 -11.70 -16.53
N MET A 141 4.49 -11.11 -17.04
CA MET A 141 4.50 -9.78 -17.65
C MET A 141 4.94 -8.69 -16.68
N MET A 142 4.45 -8.69 -15.42
CA MET A 142 4.84 -7.74 -14.38
C MET A 142 6.35 -7.81 -14.12
N ASN A 143 6.92 -9.00 -14.01
CA ASN A 143 8.35 -9.19 -13.77
C ASN A 143 9.19 -8.83 -15.00
N ALA A 144 8.72 -9.08 -16.21
CA ALA A 144 9.36 -8.63 -17.43
C ALA A 144 9.46 -7.10 -17.49
N GLU A 145 8.37 -6.41 -17.16
CA GLU A 145 8.36 -4.95 -17.11
C GLU A 145 9.22 -4.39 -15.96
N ALA A 146 9.26 -5.06 -14.81
CA ALA A 146 10.15 -4.66 -13.72
C ALA A 146 11.62 -4.69 -14.17
N ARG A 147 12.05 -5.76 -14.85
CA ARG A 147 13.40 -5.84 -15.43
C ARG A 147 13.65 -4.76 -16.48
N ARG A 148 12.73 -4.59 -17.43
CA ARG A 148 12.85 -3.58 -18.50
C ARG A 148 12.96 -2.15 -17.96
N LEU A 149 12.27 -1.84 -16.86
CA LEU A 149 12.32 -0.55 -16.19
C LEU A 149 13.57 -0.35 -15.31
N GLY A 150 14.37 -1.39 -15.09
CA GLY A 150 15.53 -1.33 -14.21
C GLY A 150 15.17 -1.36 -12.71
N MET A 151 14.07 -2.02 -12.37
CA MET A 151 13.64 -2.28 -10.99
C MET A 151 14.38 -3.50 -10.42
N THR A 152 15.68 -3.35 -10.23
CA THR A 152 16.64 -4.46 -9.98
C THR A 152 16.41 -5.21 -8.66
N ASN A 153 15.69 -4.61 -7.72
CA ASN A 153 15.39 -5.20 -6.41
C ASN A 153 13.89 -5.50 -6.22
N THR A 154 13.17 -5.69 -7.34
CA THR A 154 11.72 -5.95 -7.31
C THR A 154 11.38 -7.28 -7.95
N ARG A 155 10.53 -8.05 -7.26
CA ARG A 155 9.95 -9.28 -7.79
C ARG A 155 8.49 -9.39 -7.36
N PHE A 156 7.61 -9.72 -8.30
CA PHE A 156 6.19 -9.87 -8.10
C PHE A 156 5.79 -11.35 -8.11
N TYR A 157 4.85 -11.71 -7.23
CA TYR A 157 4.27 -13.06 -7.12
C TYR A 157 2.73 -13.06 -7.12
N ASN A 158 2.13 -11.87 -7.10
CA ASN A 158 0.69 -11.68 -7.26
C ASN A 158 0.41 -10.25 -7.78
N PRO A 159 -0.75 -9.99 -8.40
CA PRO A 159 -1.06 -8.67 -8.97
C PRO A 159 -1.62 -7.66 -7.96
N HIS A 160 -1.83 -8.03 -6.70
CA HIS A 160 -2.55 -7.22 -5.70
C HIS A 160 -1.70 -6.77 -4.51
N GLY A 161 -0.64 -7.50 -4.16
CA GLY A 161 0.26 -7.15 -3.05
C GLY A 161 -0.13 -7.74 -1.70
N LEU A 162 -0.95 -8.79 -1.65
CA LEU A 162 -1.14 -9.58 -0.42
C LEU A 162 0.15 -10.28 -0.02
N PRO A 163 0.28 -10.69 1.25
CA PRO A 163 1.52 -11.26 1.76
C PRO A 163 2.05 -12.46 0.96
N ASP A 164 3.27 -12.31 0.50
CA ASP A 164 4.18 -13.35 0.01
C ASP A 164 5.58 -12.87 0.35
N ASN A 165 6.34 -13.64 1.12
CA ASN A 165 7.66 -13.23 1.60
C ASN A 165 8.69 -13.05 0.49
N ARG A 166 8.44 -13.63 -0.70
CA ARG A 166 9.26 -13.48 -1.90
C ARG A 166 8.93 -12.19 -2.68
N GLN A 167 7.74 -11.59 -2.46
CA GLN A 167 7.32 -10.38 -3.15
C GLN A 167 7.92 -9.15 -2.50
N VAL A 168 8.98 -8.66 -3.07
CA VAL A 168 9.77 -7.54 -2.55
C VAL A 168 9.93 -6.43 -3.58
N THR A 169 10.23 -5.24 -3.09
CA THR A 169 10.54 -4.02 -3.86
C THR A 169 11.44 -3.11 -3.05
N THR A 170 11.76 -1.92 -3.58
CA THR A 170 12.44 -0.84 -2.86
C THR A 170 11.74 0.50 -3.11
N ALA A 171 12.00 1.50 -2.28
CA ALA A 171 11.49 2.84 -2.54
C ALA A 171 12.03 3.39 -3.88
N ARG A 172 13.30 3.09 -4.20
CA ARG A 172 13.93 3.39 -5.50
C ARG A 172 13.14 2.80 -6.67
N ASP A 173 12.87 1.51 -6.63
CA ASP A 173 12.22 0.80 -7.75
C ASP A 173 10.78 1.26 -7.95
N LEU A 174 10.04 1.49 -6.85
CA LEU A 174 8.70 2.06 -6.93
C LEU A 174 8.69 3.50 -7.45
N ALA A 175 9.73 4.29 -7.19
CA ALA A 175 9.88 5.62 -7.78
C ALA A 175 10.11 5.54 -9.28
N ILE A 176 10.92 4.59 -9.75
CA ILE A 176 11.10 4.32 -11.18
C ILE A 176 9.78 3.92 -11.84
N LEU A 177 9.00 3.02 -11.21
CA LEU A 177 7.67 2.64 -11.70
C LEU A 177 6.71 3.83 -11.75
N ALA A 178 6.68 4.65 -10.72
CA ALA A 178 5.81 5.84 -10.66
C ALA A 178 6.18 6.87 -11.73
N LEU A 179 7.48 7.08 -11.99
CA LEU A 179 7.96 7.90 -13.10
C LEU A 179 7.54 7.32 -14.46
N ALA A 180 7.77 6.01 -14.66
CA ALA A 180 7.41 5.34 -15.89
C ALA A 180 5.90 5.39 -16.15
N LEU A 181 5.07 5.11 -15.13
CA LEU A 181 3.61 5.20 -15.25
C LEU A 181 3.16 6.60 -15.68
N ARG A 182 3.76 7.64 -15.10
CA ARG A 182 3.43 9.02 -15.42
C ARG A 182 3.93 9.46 -16.80
N ARG A 183 5.13 9.03 -17.21
CA ARG A 183 5.77 9.38 -18.46
C ARG A 183 5.15 8.64 -19.64
N ASP A 184 5.02 7.32 -19.47
CA ASP A 184 4.59 6.44 -20.55
C ASP A 184 3.05 6.46 -20.72
N PHE A 185 2.31 6.68 -19.65
CA PHE A 185 0.85 6.67 -19.61
C PHE A 185 0.30 7.88 -18.85
N PRO A 186 0.43 9.11 -19.40
CA PRO A 186 -0.03 10.33 -18.73
C PRO A 186 -1.52 10.31 -18.38
N GLU A 187 -2.33 9.60 -19.18
CA GLU A 187 -3.76 9.35 -18.94
C GLU A 187 -4.04 8.57 -17.64
N SER A 188 -3.05 7.82 -17.12
CA SER A 188 -3.17 7.11 -15.84
C SER A 188 -3.55 8.00 -14.67
N ARG A 189 -3.29 9.31 -14.76
CA ARG A 189 -3.66 10.30 -13.72
C ARG A 189 -5.16 10.31 -13.45
N ASN A 190 -5.97 10.05 -14.46
CA ASN A 190 -7.43 10.01 -14.33
C ASN A 190 -7.94 8.83 -13.50
N TYR A 191 -7.04 7.94 -13.04
CA TYR A 191 -7.38 6.71 -12.32
C TYR A 191 -6.93 6.72 -10.85
N TYR A 192 -6.11 7.66 -10.41
CA TYR A 192 -5.61 7.67 -9.04
C TYR A 192 -5.75 9.02 -8.32
N ASP A 193 -6.17 10.07 -9.01
CA ASP A 193 -6.38 11.42 -8.45
C ASP A 193 -7.80 11.59 -7.89
N HIS A 194 -8.33 10.54 -7.24
CA HIS A 194 -9.69 10.58 -6.70
C HIS A 194 -9.74 10.13 -5.24
N PRO A 195 -10.41 10.90 -4.35
CA PRO A 195 -10.53 10.58 -2.94
C PRO A 195 -11.47 9.41 -2.65
N GLY A 196 -12.18 8.89 -3.65
CA GLY A 196 -13.06 7.71 -3.58
C GLY A 196 -13.85 7.49 -4.84
N ILE A 197 -14.57 6.36 -4.89
CA ILE A 197 -15.52 6.02 -5.96
C ILE A 197 -16.92 5.88 -5.40
N ARG A 198 -17.92 6.15 -6.23
CA ARG A 198 -19.32 5.77 -5.99
C ARG A 198 -19.67 4.63 -6.94
N PHE A 199 -20.08 3.50 -6.38
CA PHE A 199 -20.53 2.34 -7.12
C PHE A 199 -21.98 2.02 -6.73
N GLY A 200 -22.91 2.31 -7.63
CA GLY A 200 -24.33 2.33 -7.31
C GLY A 200 -24.64 3.29 -6.15
N LYS A 201 -25.30 2.82 -5.11
CA LYS A 201 -25.62 3.61 -3.91
C LYS A 201 -24.47 3.71 -2.90
N LYS A 202 -23.37 2.97 -3.09
CA LYS A 202 -22.26 2.90 -2.12
C LYS A 202 -21.11 3.81 -2.48
N THR A 203 -20.66 4.64 -1.53
CA THR A 203 -19.41 5.40 -1.65
C THR A 203 -18.26 4.63 -0.99
N LEU A 204 -17.23 4.31 -1.77
CA LEU A 204 -16.04 3.59 -1.35
C LEU A 204 -14.85 4.56 -1.33
N ARG A 205 -14.29 4.80 -0.15
CA ARG A 205 -13.24 5.81 0.05
C ARG A 205 -11.87 5.26 -0.32
N SER A 206 -11.03 6.12 -0.90
CA SER A 206 -9.61 5.85 -1.07
C SER A 206 -8.88 5.97 0.28
N ALA A 207 -7.93 5.08 0.55
CA ALA A 207 -7.04 5.23 1.71
C ALA A 207 -6.04 6.39 1.54
N ASN A 208 -5.97 7.00 0.34
CA ASN A 208 -5.18 8.20 0.05
C ASN A 208 -5.99 9.51 0.20
N ARG A 209 -7.25 9.40 0.63
CA ARG A 209 -8.21 10.52 0.64
C ARG A 209 -7.72 11.76 1.39
N GLU A 210 -7.21 11.60 2.60
CA GLU A 210 -6.81 12.75 3.41
C GLU A 210 -5.57 13.47 2.82
N PHE A 211 -4.67 12.72 2.17
CA PHE A 211 -3.58 13.30 1.40
C PHE A 211 -4.12 14.16 0.23
N LEU A 212 -5.00 13.58 -0.58
CA LEU A 212 -5.58 14.27 -1.75
C LEU A 212 -6.41 15.50 -1.36
N LEU A 213 -7.13 15.45 -0.25
CA LEU A 213 -8.01 16.55 0.17
C LEU A 213 -7.28 17.68 0.90
N ARG A 214 -6.13 17.41 1.52
CA ARG A 214 -5.47 18.34 2.46
C ARG A 214 -4.12 18.84 2.01
N VAL A 215 -3.32 18.00 1.34
CA VAL A 215 -1.95 18.39 0.96
C VAL A 215 -1.97 19.25 -0.30
N PRO A 216 -1.34 20.45 -0.28
CA PRO A 216 -1.34 21.33 -1.43
C PRO A 216 -0.73 20.70 -2.68
N GLY A 217 -1.51 20.68 -3.77
CA GLY A 217 -1.08 20.13 -5.05
C GLY A 217 -1.12 18.61 -5.14
N ALA A 218 -1.59 17.90 -4.10
CA ALA A 218 -1.71 16.43 -4.12
C ALA A 218 -2.57 15.94 -5.29
N ASN A 219 -2.05 14.96 -6.06
CA ASN A 219 -2.69 14.45 -7.28
C ASN A 219 -2.37 12.96 -7.55
N GLY A 220 -2.11 12.18 -6.54
CA GLY A 220 -1.91 10.73 -6.69
C GLY A 220 -1.12 10.14 -5.51
N MET A 221 -0.75 8.87 -5.52
CA MET A 221 -1.07 7.86 -6.54
C MET A 221 -1.73 6.63 -5.88
N LYS A 222 -1.04 5.96 -4.96
CA LYS A 222 -1.48 4.68 -4.40
C LYS A 222 -0.97 4.47 -2.99
N THR A 223 -1.78 3.85 -2.14
CA THR A 223 -1.40 3.41 -0.80
C THR A 223 -1.28 1.89 -0.73
N GLY A 224 -0.52 1.39 0.25
CA GLY A 224 -0.41 -0.02 0.55
C GLY A 224 -0.31 -0.26 2.06
N TYR A 225 -0.80 -1.41 2.51
CA TYR A 225 -0.65 -1.90 3.88
C TYR A 225 -0.76 -3.41 3.93
N ILE A 226 0.21 -4.03 4.56
CA ILE A 226 0.15 -5.36 5.17
C ILE A 226 0.92 -5.29 6.50
N CYS A 227 0.66 -6.18 7.46
CA CYS A 227 1.34 -6.10 8.75
C CYS A 227 2.88 -6.10 8.62
N ASN A 228 3.42 -6.89 7.70
CA ASN A 228 4.86 -6.98 7.49
C ASN A 228 5.48 -5.78 6.77
N SER A 229 4.68 -4.90 6.15
CA SER A 229 5.19 -3.67 5.53
C SER A 229 4.94 -2.40 6.32
N GLY A 230 3.99 -2.40 7.26
CA GLY A 230 3.44 -1.13 7.74
C GLY A 230 2.67 -0.37 6.66
N TYR A 231 2.49 0.92 6.84
CA TYR A 231 1.74 1.78 5.92
C TYR A 231 2.66 2.38 4.86
N ASN A 232 2.36 2.10 3.59
CA ASN A 232 3.12 2.55 2.43
C ASN A 232 2.32 3.56 1.60
N VAL A 233 3.02 4.43 0.86
CA VAL A 233 2.43 5.28 -0.17
C VAL A 233 3.41 5.57 -1.30
N ALA A 234 2.91 5.54 -2.52
CA ALA A 234 3.43 6.31 -3.64
C ALA A 234 2.54 7.55 -3.75
N ALA A 235 3.09 8.70 -3.50
CA ALA A 235 2.39 9.99 -3.51
C ALA A 235 2.97 10.91 -4.58
N SER A 236 2.12 11.76 -5.17
CA SER A 236 2.58 12.82 -6.06
C SER A 236 1.85 14.13 -5.77
N ALA A 237 2.56 15.23 -5.97
CA ALA A 237 2.01 16.57 -5.87
C ALA A 237 2.63 17.49 -6.92
N THR A 238 1.82 18.45 -7.42
CA THR A 238 2.24 19.47 -8.39
C THR A 238 1.98 20.85 -7.80
N ARG A 239 3.02 21.71 -7.83
CA ARG A 239 2.91 23.13 -7.45
C ARG A 239 3.60 23.97 -8.54
N GLY A 240 2.82 24.83 -9.19
CA GLY A 240 3.29 25.52 -10.41
C GLY A 240 3.72 24.48 -11.46
N ASN A 241 4.90 24.65 -12.01
CA ASN A 241 5.45 23.77 -13.06
C ASN A 241 6.20 22.55 -12.52
N LYS A 242 6.37 22.46 -11.20
CA LYS A 242 7.13 21.38 -10.56
C LYS A 242 6.21 20.29 -10.06
N THR A 243 6.52 19.05 -10.41
CA THR A 243 5.87 17.86 -9.85
C THR A 243 6.90 17.03 -9.11
N LEU A 244 6.56 16.63 -7.90
CA LEU A 244 7.37 15.72 -7.09
C LEU A 244 6.63 14.40 -6.90
N ILE A 245 7.40 13.32 -6.75
CA ILE A 245 6.92 11.99 -6.38
C ILE A 245 7.65 11.54 -5.12
N ALA A 246 6.90 11.09 -4.14
CA ALA A 246 7.41 10.51 -2.90
C ALA A 246 6.98 9.05 -2.78
N ILE A 247 7.93 8.17 -2.51
CA ILE A 247 7.66 6.80 -2.06
C ILE A 247 8.03 6.73 -0.59
N ILE A 248 7.08 6.29 0.23
CA ILE A 248 7.27 6.15 1.68
C ILE A 248 6.83 4.73 2.05
N LEU A 249 7.70 4.01 2.74
CA LEU A 249 7.51 2.62 3.14
C LEU A 249 7.68 2.49 4.66
N GLY A 250 6.76 1.78 5.29
CA GLY A 250 6.92 1.37 6.67
C GLY A 250 6.48 2.36 7.74
N ALA A 251 5.60 3.31 7.45
CA ALA A 251 5.03 4.16 8.50
C ALA A 251 4.20 3.33 9.50
N GLY A 252 4.17 3.74 10.76
CA GLY A 252 3.43 3.07 11.82
C GLY A 252 1.91 3.25 11.72
N SER A 253 1.45 4.24 10.94
CA SER A 253 0.01 4.47 10.69
C SER A 253 -0.26 5.19 9.40
N GLY A 254 -1.55 5.20 9.00
CA GLY A 254 -2.02 5.97 7.84
C GLY A 254 -1.89 7.47 8.01
N LEU A 255 -2.04 7.98 9.23
CA LEU A 255 -1.87 9.41 9.53
C LEU A 255 -0.38 9.81 9.48
N GLU A 256 0.49 9.05 10.13
CA GLU A 256 1.94 9.30 10.08
C GLU A 256 2.47 9.31 8.65
N ARG A 257 2.09 8.32 7.85
CA ARG A 257 2.41 8.24 6.44
C ARG A 257 2.01 9.52 5.68
N THR A 258 0.79 10.02 5.94
CA THR A 258 0.27 11.21 5.25
C THR A 258 0.93 12.49 5.75
N ALA A 259 1.16 12.61 7.06
CA ALA A 259 1.85 13.75 7.67
C ALA A 259 3.30 13.84 7.21
N PHE A 260 4.01 12.71 7.17
CA PHE A 260 5.36 12.64 6.66
C PHE A 260 5.42 12.98 5.15
N ALA A 261 4.46 12.48 4.35
CA ALA A 261 4.37 12.86 2.93
C ALA A 261 4.18 14.37 2.76
N ARG A 262 3.27 15.01 3.54
CA ARG A 262 3.09 16.47 3.51
C ARG A 262 4.39 17.19 3.78
N GLN A 263 5.08 16.81 4.86
CA GLN A 263 6.34 17.40 5.24
C GLN A 263 7.41 17.28 4.13
N LEU A 264 7.59 16.07 3.58
CA LEU A 264 8.52 15.84 2.48
C LEU A 264 8.22 16.74 1.27
N PHE A 265 6.95 16.92 0.91
CA PHE A 265 6.58 17.80 -0.19
C PHE A 265 6.83 19.27 0.15
N ASP A 266 6.45 19.72 1.34
CA ASP A 266 6.62 21.12 1.75
C ASP A 266 8.10 21.52 1.76
N GLU A 267 8.99 20.65 2.20
CA GLU A 267 10.43 20.85 2.12
C GLU A 267 10.98 20.67 0.71
N GLY A 268 10.56 19.62 0.00
CA GLY A 268 11.11 19.23 -1.29
C GLY A 268 10.81 20.26 -2.40
N PHE A 269 9.68 20.95 -2.35
CA PHE A 269 9.38 22.02 -3.31
C PHE A 269 10.34 23.19 -3.20
N ARG A 270 11.02 23.38 -2.07
CA ARG A 270 12.05 24.41 -1.84
C ARG A 270 13.45 23.96 -2.21
N LYS A 271 13.67 22.65 -2.41
CA LYS A 271 14.99 22.06 -2.68
C LYS A 271 15.15 21.77 -4.18
N ARG A 272 16.40 21.71 -4.62
CA ARG A 272 16.76 21.18 -5.94
C ARG A 272 17.14 19.71 -5.81
N GLY A 273 16.90 18.91 -6.86
CA GLY A 273 17.34 17.54 -6.92
C GLY A 273 18.82 17.40 -7.21
N GLY A 274 19.40 16.29 -6.77
CA GLY A 274 20.79 15.92 -7.03
C GLY A 274 20.87 14.85 -8.14
N ARG A 275 21.55 13.73 -7.83
CA ARG A 275 21.74 12.62 -8.78
C ARG A 275 20.42 11.95 -9.18
N SER A 276 20.42 11.29 -10.35
CA SER A 276 19.25 10.54 -10.84
C SER A 276 18.89 9.38 -9.93
N ILE A 277 17.60 9.07 -9.82
CA ILE A 277 17.10 7.89 -9.10
C ILE A 277 17.69 6.58 -9.66
N THR A 278 17.98 6.52 -10.97
CA THR A 278 18.57 5.35 -11.61
C THR A 278 20.01 5.12 -11.22
N SER A 279 20.73 6.13 -10.73
CA SER A 279 22.11 5.99 -10.25
C SER A 279 22.22 5.39 -8.84
N LEU A 280 21.11 5.27 -8.11
CA LEU A 280 21.09 4.54 -6.85
C LEU A 280 21.17 3.03 -7.15
N SER A 281 22.21 2.37 -6.69
CA SER A 281 22.45 0.95 -6.95
C SER A 281 22.57 0.15 -5.65
N GLY A 282 22.59 -1.18 -5.78
CA GLY A 282 22.75 -2.09 -4.65
C GLY A 282 21.47 -2.25 -3.81
N THR A 283 21.64 -2.80 -2.62
CA THR A 283 20.61 -2.94 -1.61
C THR A 283 21.16 -2.54 -0.24
N SER A 284 20.40 -1.78 0.52
CA SER A 284 20.76 -1.33 1.87
C SER A 284 20.17 -2.21 2.98
N GLY A 285 19.65 -3.38 2.67
CA GLY A 285 19.17 -4.36 3.65
C GLY A 285 17.97 -5.18 3.22
N ASN A 286 17.59 -6.10 4.09
CA ASN A 286 16.46 -7.00 3.89
C ASN A 286 15.13 -6.37 4.25
N PRO A 287 13.99 -6.96 3.80
CA PRO A 287 12.66 -6.59 4.26
C PRO A 287 12.56 -6.68 5.78
N PRO A 288 11.62 -5.94 6.41
CA PRO A 288 11.39 -6.07 7.84
C PRO A 288 10.91 -7.49 8.16
N ALA A 289 11.35 -7.99 9.33
CA ALA A 289 10.91 -9.28 9.83
C ALA A 289 9.39 -9.31 10.09
N ASP A 290 8.82 -10.49 10.15
CA ASP A 290 7.38 -10.70 10.40
C ASP A 290 6.89 -9.97 11.66
N GLY A 291 5.65 -9.51 11.59
CA GLY A 291 5.03 -8.76 12.69
C GLY A 291 5.51 -7.31 12.82
N TYR A 292 6.03 -6.70 11.76
CA TYR A 292 6.49 -5.30 11.75
C TYR A 292 5.45 -4.32 12.34
N CYS A 293 4.16 -4.47 12.01
CA CYS A 293 3.09 -3.62 12.57
C CYS A 293 2.92 -3.74 14.09
N ARG A 294 3.37 -4.83 14.70
CA ARG A 294 3.30 -5.02 16.16
C ARG A 294 4.46 -4.32 16.87
N ARG A 295 5.59 -4.19 16.18
CA ARG A 295 6.80 -3.51 16.70
C ARG A 295 6.79 -2.02 16.40
N ASN A 296 6.38 -1.64 15.20
CA ASN A 296 6.26 -0.24 14.79
C ASN A 296 4.82 0.27 15.03
N LYS A 297 4.58 0.66 16.28
CA LYS A 297 3.26 1.13 16.72
C LYS A 297 3.07 2.61 16.39
N SER A 298 1.83 2.95 16.07
CA SER A 298 1.38 4.35 15.95
C SER A 298 1.61 5.12 17.26
N PRO A 299 2.13 6.35 17.18
CA PRO A 299 2.37 7.17 18.36
C PRO A 299 1.10 7.63 19.08
N GLY A 300 -0.08 7.43 18.52
CA GLY A 300 -1.33 7.96 19.08
C GLY A 300 -1.53 9.47 18.81
N PRO A 301 -2.72 10.04 19.16
CA PRO A 301 -3.08 11.42 18.81
C PRO A 301 -2.09 12.47 19.31
N LYS A 302 -1.68 12.40 20.58
CA LYS A 302 -0.72 13.35 21.16
C LYS A 302 0.64 13.32 20.46
N GLY A 303 1.17 12.12 20.19
CA GLY A 303 2.42 11.97 19.49
C GLY A 303 2.37 12.48 18.05
N TYR A 304 1.23 12.40 17.37
CA TYR A 304 1.06 13.03 16.06
C TYR A 304 1.12 14.55 16.13
N MET A 305 0.37 15.15 17.07
CA MET A 305 0.35 16.59 17.26
C MET A 305 1.72 17.10 17.67
N ALA A 306 2.44 16.35 18.53
CA ALA A 306 3.80 16.72 18.91
C ALA A 306 4.78 16.73 17.74
N ARG A 307 4.66 15.75 16.81
CA ARG A 307 5.57 15.60 15.67
C ARG A 307 5.22 16.44 14.44
N PHE A 308 3.93 16.64 14.17
CA PHE A 308 3.42 17.20 12.91
C PHE A 308 2.48 18.39 13.13
N ASP A 309 2.77 19.26 14.11
CA ASP A 309 1.96 20.43 14.44
C ASP A 309 2.18 21.56 13.43
N MET A 310 1.23 21.75 12.52
CA MET A 310 1.28 22.81 11.51
C MET A 310 1.25 24.24 12.06
N GLU A 311 0.71 24.46 13.26
CA GLU A 311 0.71 25.80 13.86
C GLU A 311 2.09 26.14 14.41
N LYS A 312 2.78 25.18 15.02
CA LYS A 312 4.19 25.34 15.41
C LYS A 312 5.08 25.60 14.20
N GLU A 313 4.85 24.90 13.08
CA GLU A 313 5.59 25.13 11.84
C GLU A 313 5.45 26.56 11.29
N LYS A 314 4.28 27.18 11.46
CA LYS A 314 4.06 28.59 11.05
C LYS A 314 4.77 29.62 11.93
N GLN A 315 4.96 29.30 13.22
CA GLN A 315 5.56 30.20 14.20
C GLN A 315 7.08 30.14 14.25
N GLY A 316 7.67 28.99 13.90
CA GLY A 316 9.11 28.74 13.95
C GLY A 316 9.63 28.26 12.62
N GLY A 317 10.12 29.15 11.78
CA GLY A 317 10.81 28.72 10.57
C GLY A 317 12.03 27.87 10.90
N PHE A 318 12.12 26.69 10.30
CA PHE A 318 13.35 25.93 10.05
C PHE A 318 13.89 24.91 11.07
N LEU A 319 13.28 24.63 12.22
CA LEU A 319 13.90 23.73 13.22
C LEU A 319 13.05 22.52 13.66
N PHE A 320 12.31 21.85 12.77
CA PHE A 320 11.34 20.85 13.19
C PHE A 320 11.59 19.42 12.71
N PHE A 321 12.75 18.89 13.06
CA PHE A 321 12.95 17.44 13.17
C PHE A 321 13.27 17.02 14.61
N ALA A 322 12.82 17.79 15.58
CA ALA A 322 12.98 17.40 16.96
C ALA A 322 12.06 16.21 17.26
N LYS A 323 12.65 15.15 17.79
CA LYS A 323 11.93 14.08 18.47
C LYS A 323 11.00 14.77 19.47
N ALA A 324 9.69 14.57 19.31
CA ALA A 324 8.80 14.83 20.41
C ALA A 324 9.27 13.92 21.55
N ASN A 325 9.94 14.51 22.52
CA ASN A 325 10.28 13.80 23.72
C ASN A 325 8.98 13.39 24.41
N LYS A 326 9.00 12.29 25.16
CA LYS A 326 7.84 11.86 25.96
C LYS A 326 7.28 13.01 26.80
N SER A 327 8.14 13.93 27.23
CA SER A 327 7.80 15.17 27.92
C SER A 327 6.98 16.17 27.08
N ASP A 328 7.12 16.18 25.76
CA ASP A 328 6.34 17.07 24.88
C ASP A 328 4.96 16.48 24.58
N GLU A 329 4.84 15.16 24.55
CA GLU A 329 3.53 14.48 24.48
C GLU A 329 2.70 14.79 25.73
N ASP A 330 3.31 14.85 26.91
CA ASP A 330 2.65 15.12 28.20
C ASP A 330 2.23 16.60 28.34
N LYS A 331 2.92 17.52 27.66
CA LYS A 331 2.62 18.97 27.69
C LYS A 331 1.48 19.38 26.76
N LEU A 332 1.08 18.52 25.82
CA LEU A 332 -0.05 18.82 24.93
C LEU A 332 -1.37 18.73 25.72
N ASP A 333 -2.05 19.87 25.86
CA ASP A 333 -3.41 19.89 26.35
C ASP A 333 -4.33 19.15 25.38
N ASP A 334 -4.88 18.05 25.87
CA ASP A 334 -5.68 17.09 25.11
C ASP A 334 -7.20 17.45 25.15
N SER A 335 -7.60 18.41 26.00
CA SER A 335 -9.01 18.74 26.27
C SER A 335 -9.74 19.21 25.01
N GLY A 336 -9.05 20.01 24.17
CA GLY A 336 -9.60 20.53 22.91
C GLY A 336 -9.71 19.50 21.77
N PHE A 337 -9.09 18.31 21.91
CA PHE A 337 -9.02 17.27 20.86
C PHE A 337 -9.81 16.01 21.22
N LYS A 338 -10.69 16.10 22.21
CA LYS A 338 -11.63 15.03 22.58
C LYS A 338 -13.06 15.46 22.30
N LEU A 339 -13.85 14.50 21.88
CA LEU A 339 -15.31 14.61 21.81
C LEU A 339 -15.89 14.52 23.22
N SER A 340 -17.16 14.92 23.39
CA SER A 340 -17.89 14.83 24.67
C SER A 340 -17.91 13.42 25.29
N ASN A 341 -17.76 12.37 24.47
CA ASN A 341 -17.67 10.97 24.90
C ASN A 341 -16.23 10.51 25.20
N GLY A 342 -15.27 11.41 25.32
CA GLY A 342 -13.86 11.16 25.63
C GLY A 342 -13.03 10.55 24.50
N LYS A 343 -13.64 10.27 23.34
CA LYS A 343 -12.91 9.75 22.16
C LYS A 343 -12.14 10.86 21.44
N PRO A 344 -11.02 10.55 20.76
CA PRO A 344 -10.26 11.53 19.99
C PRO A 344 -11.15 12.22 18.92
N ASP A 345 -11.08 13.55 18.84
CA ASP A 345 -11.66 14.33 17.73
C ASP A 345 -10.71 14.28 16.53
N TRP A 346 -10.88 13.26 15.72
CA TRP A 346 -10.05 13.06 14.54
C TRP A 346 -10.16 14.17 13.51
N ALA A 347 -11.25 14.91 13.45
CA ALA A 347 -11.38 16.04 12.54
C ALA A 347 -10.39 17.14 12.92
N LYS A 348 -10.37 17.54 14.20
CA LYS A 348 -9.43 18.53 14.73
C LYS A 348 -7.99 18.05 14.67
N ILE A 349 -7.72 16.79 15.01
CA ILE A 349 -6.38 16.20 14.93
C ILE A 349 -5.85 16.23 13.49
N LEU A 350 -6.68 15.87 12.52
CA LEU A 350 -6.31 15.94 11.10
C LEU A 350 -6.09 17.37 10.63
N ASP A 351 -6.95 18.31 11.05
CA ASP A 351 -6.80 19.72 10.71
C ASP A 351 -5.48 20.29 11.28
N ARG A 352 -5.13 19.90 12.50
CA ARG A 352 -3.89 20.32 13.14
C ARG A 352 -2.64 19.72 12.50
N THR A 353 -2.69 18.46 12.12
CA THR A 353 -1.51 17.72 11.59
C THR A 353 -1.34 17.82 10.09
N LEU A 354 -2.42 17.94 9.33
CA LEU A 354 -2.41 17.96 7.87
C LEU A 354 -2.93 19.28 7.27
N GLY A 355 -3.53 20.14 8.09
CA GLY A 355 -4.27 21.30 7.67
C GLY A 355 -5.71 20.99 7.26
N PRO A 356 -6.53 22.05 7.06
CA PRO A 356 -7.92 21.91 6.66
C PRO A 356 -8.05 21.29 5.27
N ARG A 357 -9.20 20.70 4.97
CA ARG A 357 -9.50 20.24 3.61
C ARG A 357 -9.53 21.41 2.65
N ARG A 358 -8.80 21.30 1.55
CA ARG A 358 -8.64 22.34 0.53
C ARG A 358 -9.65 22.22 -0.61
N ILE A 359 -10.14 21.02 -0.82
CA ILE A 359 -11.12 20.71 -1.88
C ILE A 359 -12.30 19.92 -1.30
N ALA A 360 -13.45 20.08 -1.94
CA ALA A 360 -14.65 19.31 -1.59
C ALA A 360 -14.45 17.83 -1.97
N TYR A 361 -14.99 16.94 -1.15
CA TYR A 361 -15.00 15.51 -1.45
C TYR A 361 -16.02 15.19 -2.54
N ARG A 362 -15.53 14.79 -3.71
CA ARG A 362 -16.35 14.32 -4.83
C ARG A 362 -15.88 12.91 -5.22
N PRO A 363 -16.64 11.84 -4.91
CA PRO A 363 -16.32 10.51 -5.37
C PRO A 363 -16.55 10.41 -6.88
N LEU A 364 -15.67 9.67 -7.57
CA LEU A 364 -15.84 9.35 -8.98
C LEU A 364 -16.96 8.31 -9.14
N ASP A 365 -17.94 8.57 -10.02
CA ASP A 365 -18.96 7.58 -10.36
C ASP A 365 -18.37 6.46 -11.20
N VAL A 366 -18.58 5.22 -10.78
CA VAL A 366 -18.06 4.01 -11.42
C VAL A 366 -19.19 2.97 -11.50
N GLY A 367 -19.43 2.46 -12.69
CA GLY A 367 -20.33 1.33 -12.96
C GLY A 367 -19.55 0.13 -13.50
N LEU A 368 -20.26 -0.92 -13.91
CA LEU A 368 -19.62 -2.07 -14.58
C LEU A 368 -19.09 -1.71 -15.97
N GLY A 369 -19.55 -0.60 -16.55
CA GLY A 369 -19.29 -0.23 -17.92
C GLY A 369 -20.10 -1.08 -18.92
N ASN A 370 -19.76 -0.97 -20.20
CA ASN A 370 -20.33 -1.78 -21.27
C ASN A 370 -19.22 -2.64 -21.91
N PRO A 371 -18.89 -3.78 -21.32
CA PRO A 371 -17.73 -4.57 -21.73
C PRO A 371 -17.93 -5.19 -23.11
N LYS A 372 -17.06 -4.87 -24.06
CA LYS A 372 -17.05 -5.39 -25.43
C LYS A 372 -16.14 -6.60 -25.55
N GLY A 373 -16.51 -7.54 -26.42
CA GLY A 373 -15.72 -8.74 -26.72
C GLY A 373 -15.84 -9.84 -25.68
N SER A 374 -15.44 -11.03 -26.04
CA SER A 374 -15.07 -12.07 -25.08
C SER A 374 -13.81 -11.62 -24.35
N PRO A 375 -13.53 -12.09 -23.12
CA PRO A 375 -12.20 -11.94 -22.55
C PRO A 375 -11.27 -12.77 -23.44
N SER A 376 -10.93 -12.20 -24.57
CA SER A 376 -9.97 -12.78 -25.47
C SER A 376 -8.64 -12.12 -25.19
N VAL A 377 -7.94 -12.71 -24.26
CA VAL A 377 -6.61 -13.05 -24.71
C VAL A 377 -6.82 -14.29 -25.58
N SER A 378 -6.87 -14.15 -26.88
CA SER A 378 -6.28 -15.18 -27.73
C SER A 378 -4.97 -15.52 -27.06
N PRO A 379 -4.56 -16.80 -26.92
CA PRO A 379 -3.19 -17.16 -26.65
C PRO A 379 -2.39 -16.73 -27.88
N GLY A 380 -2.42 -15.45 -28.15
CA GLY A 380 -1.70 -14.73 -29.14
C GLY A 380 -0.36 -14.52 -28.53
N THR A 381 0.50 -15.42 -28.88
CA THR A 381 1.91 -15.19 -29.05
C THR A 381 2.47 -14.16 -28.05
N VAL A 382 2.60 -14.55 -26.78
CA VAL A 382 3.89 -14.29 -26.14
C VAL A 382 4.89 -14.71 -27.21
N PRO A 383 5.75 -13.81 -27.74
CA PRO A 383 6.78 -14.25 -28.65
C PRO A 383 7.38 -15.50 -28.00
N ALA A 384 7.42 -16.63 -28.71
CA ALA A 384 7.83 -17.92 -28.15
C ALA A 384 9.20 -17.84 -27.45
N GLY A 385 10.02 -16.84 -27.76
CA GLY A 385 11.21 -16.44 -27.03
C GLY A 385 10.97 -15.89 -25.62
N ALA A 386 9.96 -15.04 -25.37
CA ALA A 386 9.79 -14.42 -24.04
C ALA A 386 9.23 -15.38 -23.01
N ALA A 387 8.41 -16.37 -23.40
CA ALA A 387 7.96 -17.43 -22.48
C ALA A 387 9.06 -18.48 -22.22
N SER A 388 9.83 -18.81 -23.25
CA SER A 388 10.98 -19.74 -23.13
C SER A 388 12.16 -19.08 -22.40
N GLU A 389 12.45 -17.81 -22.63
CA GLU A 389 13.44 -17.04 -21.86
C GLU A 389 13.01 -16.80 -20.40
N ALA A 390 11.72 -16.60 -20.12
CA ALA A 390 11.23 -16.49 -18.74
C ALA A 390 11.31 -17.83 -18.00
N VAL A 391 11.11 -18.95 -18.68
CA VAL A 391 11.28 -20.31 -18.11
C VAL A 391 12.77 -20.67 -18.06
N ALA A 392 13.57 -20.31 -19.08
CA ALA A 392 15.02 -20.55 -19.11
C ALA A 392 15.80 -19.65 -18.13
N ALA A 393 15.38 -18.41 -17.91
CA ALA A 393 15.99 -17.54 -16.90
C ALA A 393 15.67 -17.99 -15.44
N ILE A 394 14.66 -18.82 -15.25
CA ILE A 394 14.40 -19.50 -13.96
C ILE A 394 15.25 -20.77 -13.83
N ALA A 395 15.66 -21.36 -14.96
CA ALA A 395 16.47 -22.59 -15.00
C ALA A 395 17.99 -22.36 -15.09
N GLY A 396 18.43 -21.12 -15.22
CA GLY A 396 19.82 -20.76 -15.47
C GLY A 396 20.65 -20.33 -14.25
N GLU A 397 20.10 -20.38 -13.04
CA GLU A 397 20.90 -20.36 -11.81
C GLU A 397 20.94 -21.79 -11.25
N ASP A 398 22.15 -22.37 -11.17
CA ASP A 398 22.43 -23.66 -10.57
C ASP A 398 22.00 -23.71 -9.10
N ILE A 399 20.70 -23.94 -8.88
CA ILE A 399 20.17 -24.40 -7.61
C ILE A 399 19.91 -25.88 -7.79
N ALA A 400 20.64 -26.71 -7.04
CA ALA A 400 20.46 -28.15 -7.02
C ALA A 400 18.97 -28.50 -6.84
N ALA A 401 18.48 -29.47 -7.61
CA ALA A 401 17.06 -29.82 -7.71
C ALA A 401 16.39 -30.27 -6.39
N GLU A 402 17.12 -30.30 -5.28
CA GLU A 402 16.64 -30.69 -3.96
C GLU A 402 16.08 -29.55 -3.11
N ASP A 403 16.32 -28.28 -3.46
CA ASP A 403 15.93 -27.11 -2.65
C ASP A 403 14.84 -26.23 -3.25
N VAL A 404 14.06 -26.70 -4.23
CA VAL A 404 12.90 -25.98 -4.73
C VAL A 404 11.70 -26.33 -3.83
N PRO A 405 11.29 -25.46 -2.88
CA PRO A 405 10.08 -25.71 -2.12
C PRO A 405 8.91 -25.70 -3.10
N ILE A 406 8.21 -26.81 -3.21
CA ILE A 406 6.91 -26.89 -3.87
C ILE A 406 6.07 -25.72 -3.31
N PRO A 407 5.37 -24.91 -4.12
CA PRO A 407 4.57 -23.81 -3.64
C PRO A 407 3.59 -24.35 -2.61
N VAL A 408 3.83 -24.07 -1.33
CA VAL A 408 2.89 -24.43 -0.27
C VAL A 408 1.70 -23.52 -0.47
N ALA A 409 0.60 -24.07 -1.00
CA ALA A 409 -0.67 -23.37 -1.10
C ALA A 409 -0.97 -22.75 0.26
N ASN A 410 -1.33 -21.45 0.25
CA ASN A 410 -1.70 -20.70 1.45
C ASN A 410 -2.46 -21.60 2.44
N PRO A 411 -1.97 -21.79 3.68
CA PRO A 411 -2.56 -22.77 4.62
C PRO A 411 -4.05 -22.52 4.86
N VAL A 412 -4.53 -21.29 4.72
CA VAL A 412 -5.95 -20.94 4.78
C VAL A 412 -6.69 -21.51 3.55
N ARG A 413 -6.16 -21.37 2.35
CA ARG A 413 -6.72 -21.98 1.12
C ARG A 413 -6.71 -23.51 1.17
N ARG A 414 -5.70 -24.11 1.79
CA ARG A 414 -5.61 -25.58 1.94
C ARG A 414 -6.65 -26.10 2.91
N ALA A 415 -6.94 -25.37 3.99
CA ALA A 415 -7.99 -25.72 4.95
C ALA A 415 -9.39 -25.54 4.33
N GLU A 416 -9.65 -24.43 3.64
CA GLU A 416 -10.93 -24.17 2.97
C GLU A 416 -11.20 -25.17 1.84
N ASN A 417 -10.19 -25.53 1.03
CA ASN A 417 -10.32 -26.52 -0.02
C ASN A 417 -10.54 -27.94 0.55
N LYS A 418 -9.94 -28.29 1.69
CA LYS A 418 -10.24 -29.58 2.39
C LYS A 418 -11.65 -29.60 2.92
N ILE A 419 -12.15 -28.53 3.51
CA ILE A 419 -13.52 -28.42 4.01
C ILE A 419 -14.51 -28.51 2.85
N ARG A 420 -14.23 -27.79 1.74
CA ARG A 420 -15.07 -27.82 0.54
C ARG A 420 -15.09 -29.17 -0.13
N ALA A 421 -13.96 -29.88 -0.27
CA ALA A 421 -13.86 -31.20 -0.81
C ALA A 421 -14.64 -32.20 0.06
N LYS A 422 -14.61 -32.07 1.39
CA LYS A 422 -15.37 -32.90 2.32
C LYS A 422 -16.88 -32.62 2.24
N MET A 423 -17.29 -31.38 2.05
CA MET A 423 -18.69 -30.99 1.82
C MET A 423 -19.22 -31.47 0.47
N GLN A 424 -18.40 -31.45 -0.59
CA GLN A 424 -18.77 -31.98 -1.90
C GLN A 424 -18.93 -33.48 -1.86
N LEU A 425 -18.00 -34.22 -1.26
CA LEU A 425 -18.09 -35.67 -1.06
C LEU A 425 -19.33 -36.09 -0.26
N THR A 426 -19.74 -35.31 0.75
CA THR A 426 -20.97 -35.59 1.50
C THR A 426 -22.24 -35.26 0.70
N ALA A 427 -22.18 -34.23 -0.16
CA ALA A 427 -23.29 -33.89 -1.05
C ALA A 427 -23.47 -34.94 -2.17
N ASP A 428 -22.35 -35.40 -2.75
CA ASP A 428 -22.34 -36.41 -3.80
C ASP A 428 -22.75 -37.81 -3.26
N ALA A 429 -22.36 -38.15 -2.03
CA ALA A 429 -22.81 -39.37 -1.34
C ALA A 429 -24.32 -39.34 -1.04
N LYS A 430 -24.87 -38.19 -0.71
CA LYS A 430 -26.31 -38.00 -0.48
C LYS A 430 -27.12 -38.01 -1.77
N ALA A 431 -26.54 -37.59 -2.88
CA ALA A 431 -27.14 -37.62 -4.22
C ALA A 431 -27.10 -39.03 -4.84
N ALA A 432 -26.13 -39.88 -4.45
CA ALA A 432 -25.94 -41.22 -4.97
C ALA A 432 -26.79 -42.31 -4.28
N GLY A 433 -27.65 -41.96 -3.30
CA GLY A 433 -28.61 -42.89 -2.69
C GLY A 433 -27.99 -44.05 -1.89
N ALA A 434 -26.74 -43.96 -1.47
CA ALA A 434 -26.07 -44.96 -0.66
C ALA A 434 -26.46 -44.85 0.82
N ILE A 435 -27.53 -45.53 1.23
CA ILE A 435 -27.86 -45.73 2.64
C ILE A 435 -27.23 -47.08 3.04
N PRO A 436 -26.34 -47.17 4.01
CA PRO A 436 -25.96 -48.44 4.63
C PRO A 436 -27.09 -48.87 5.56
N GLN A 437 -27.70 -50.02 5.28
CA GLN A 437 -28.50 -50.72 6.24
C GLN A 437 -27.58 -51.43 7.23
N GLY A 438 -27.66 -51.07 8.50
CA GLY A 438 -26.97 -51.75 9.58
C GLY A 438 -27.39 -51.10 10.89
N GLY A 439 -28.33 -51.75 11.60
CA GLY A 439 -28.90 -51.29 12.84
C GLY A 439 -27.92 -51.37 13.99
N GLU A 440 -28.00 -50.41 14.88
CA GLU A 440 -27.85 -50.64 16.32
C GLU A 440 -28.42 -49.47 17.12
N ALA A 441 -28.88 -49.76 18.31
CA ALA A 441 -29.84 -49.06 19.12
C ALA A 441 -29.46 -47.66 19.54
N ALA A 442 -30.47 -46.79 19.65
CA ALA A 442 -30.41 -45.45 20.26
C ALA A 442 -30.25 -45.55 21.80
N PRO A 443 -29.43 -44.75 22.42
CA PRO A 443 -29.57 -44.38 23.84
C PRO A 443 -30.38 -43.07 23.99
N ARG A 444 -31.18 -43.06 25.06
CA ARG A 444 -32.12 -42.01 25.49
C ARG A 444 -31.47 -40.66 25.82
N PRO A 445 -32.22 -39.56 25.79
CA PRO A 445 -31.75 -38.21 25.99
C PRO A 445 -31.61 -37.87 27.47
N GLY A 446 -30.51 -37.24 27.82
CA GLY A 446 -30.33 -36.66 29.14
C GLY A 446 -28.89 -36.24 29.42
N ALA A 447 -28.53 -35.05 29.04
CA ALA A 447 -27.61 -34.12 29.73
C ALA A 447 -27.29 -32.96 28.81
N ALA A 448 -27.76 -31.81 29.15
CA ALA A 448 -27.39 -30.54 28.49
C ALA A 448 -25.92 -30.25 28.78
N VAL A 449 -25.12 -30.22 27.72
CA VAL A 449 -23.79 -29.63 27.76
C VAL A 449 -23.90 -28.31 27.01
N GLU A 450 -23.76 -27.19 27.73
CA GLU A 450 -23.62 -25.85 27.18
C GLU A 450 -22.41 -25.82 26.25
N LEU A 451 -22.65 -25.85 24.96
CA LEU A 451 -21.64 -25.46 23.97
C LEU A 451 -21.55 -23.93 23.90
N SER A 452 -20.50 -23.39 24.52
CA SER A 452 -20.14 -22.01 24.36
C SER A 452 -20.03 -21.68 22.86
N LYS A 453 -20.86 -20.77 22.40
CA LYS A 453 -20.85 -20.21 21.05
C LYS A 453 -19.59 -19.35 20.84
N THR A 454 -18.50 -19.94 20.43
CA THR A 454 -17.40 -19.22 19.82
C THR A 454 -17.46 -19.38 18.31
N SER A 455 -18.09 -18.42 17.67
CA SER A 455 -18.06 -18.29 16.21
C SER A 455 -16.63 -18.01 15.72
N PRO A 456 -16.16 -18.65 14.63
CA PRO A 456 -14.81 -18.44 14.07
C PRO A 456 -14.60 -17.07 13.41
N GLY A 457 -15.40 -16.07 13.78
CA GLY A 457 -15.34 -14.72 13.17
C GLY A 457 -14.68 -13.63 14.01
N SER A 458 -14.22 -13.89 15.25
CA SER A 458 -13.82 -12.85 16.17
C SER A 458 -12.33 -12.46 16.17
N ILE A 459 -11.47 -13.16 15.44
CA ILE A 459 -10.01 -12.87 15.42
C ILE A 459 -9.66 -11.65 14.57
N PHE A 460 -10.55 -11.16 13.69
CA PHE A 460 -10.32 -9.98 12.86
C PHE A 460 -11.10 -8.73 13.27
N ARG A 461 -11.85 -8.73 14.38
CA ARG A 461 -12.66 -7.58 14.79
C ARG A 461 -12.05 -6.65 15.84
N LYS A 462 -10.87 -6.94 16.38
CA LYS A 462 -10.17 -6.03 17.30
C LYS A 462 -8.89 -5.49 16.67
N GLY A 463 -9.02 -4.42 15.94
CA GLY A 463 -7.91 -3.62 15.46
C GLY A 463 -7.96 -3.41 13.96
N LEU A 464 -8.43 -2.24 13.55
CA LEU A 464 -8.31 -1.59 12.26
C LEU A 464 -9.63 -1.27 11.55
N ASP A 465 -10.65 -0.88 12.29
CA ASP A 465 -11.66 0.02 11.75
C ASP A 465 -11.22 1.47 11.95
N PHE A 466 -10.27 1.93 11.14
CA PHE A 466 -10.05 3.36 10.94
C PHE A 466 -11.10 3.92 9.97
N THR A 467 -12.35 3.71 10.26
CA THR A 467 -13.40 4.57 9.78
C THR A 467 -13.33 5.85 10.60
N VAL A 468 -12.63 6.86 10.06
CA VAL A 468 -12.80 8.22 10.55
C VAL A 468 -14.31 8.52 10.49
N PRO A 469 -15.00 8.79 11.61
CA PRO A 469 -16.43 9.11 11.56
C PRO A 469 -16.62 10.36 10.69
N VAL A 470 -17.50 10.26 9.72
CA VAL A 470 -17.95 11.44 8.96
C VAL A 470 -18.93 12.18 9.85
N PRO A 471 -18.79 13.50 10.05
CA PRO A 471 -19.84 14.28 10.67
C PRO A 471 -21.13 14.16 9.85
N ALA A 472 -22.23 13.94 10.52
CA ALA A 472 -23.56 14.01 9.92
C ALA A 472 -23.77 15.38 9.25
N PRO A 473 -24.50 15.48 8.15
CA PRO A 473 -24.85 16.77 7.57
C PRO A 473 -25.69 17.57 8.58
N SER A 474 -25.33 18.82 8.78
CA SER A 474 -26.11 19.74 9.58
C SER A 474 -27.53 19.85 9.01
N PRO A 475 -28.58 19.90 9.83
CA PRO A 475 -29.93 20.16 9.34
C PRO A 475 -29.96 21.54 8.67
N ARG A 476 -30.55 21.61 7.48
CA ARG A 476 -30.83 22.86 6.80
C ARG A 476 -31.89 23.60 7.61
N LYS A 477 -31.61 24.82 7.99
CA LYS A 477 -32.62 25.86 8.23
C LYS A 477 -32.98 26.48 6.89
#